data_d67d0116ef1d5ae31dc8f20deab4f387
#
_entry.id   d67d0116ef1d5ae31dc8f20deab4f387
#
_cell.length_a   1.000
_cell.length_b   1.000
_cell.length_c   1.000
_cell.angle_alpha   90.00
_cell.angle_beta   90.00
_cell.angle_gamma   90.00
#
_symmetry.space_group_name_H-M   'P 1'
#
loop_
_entity.id
_entity.type
_entity.pdbx_description
1 polymer ?
#
loop_
_entity_poly.entity_id
_entity_poly.type
_entity_poly.pdbx_seq_one_letter_code
_entity_poly.pdbx_strand_id
1 'polypeptide(L)'
;LGKNIDVFDLHAGMEFEKLQQYDVVYLCGGNTRYLPERINATRFHKSLMEYSNDNGLVVGVSAGSLIFSNNLDNNLGLIDTKLDVHCIAGERRGKLTYPLKNNIKLTNTCALVIRDFPDGVEIIGE
;
A
#
# COMPACT_ATOMS: atom_id res chain seq x y z
N LEU A 1 -5.44 4.97 15.85
CA LEU A 1 -4.62 6.10 15.46
C LEU A 1 -4.80 7.25 16.47
N GLY A 2 -3.79 8.09 16.60
CA GLY A 2 -3.74 9.15 17.59
C GLY A 2 -4.68 10.32 17.32
N LYS A 3 -4.53 11.37 18.12
CA LYS A 3 -5.38 12.56 18.07
C LYS A 3 -5.06 13.52 16.92
N ASN A 4 -3.87 13.40 16.32
CA ASN A 4 -3.38 14.31 15.29
C ASN A 4 -3.54 13.66 13.92
N ILE A 5 -4.76 13.69 13.40
CA ILE A 5 -5.08 13.12 12.10
C ILE A 5 -5.53 14.23 11.17
N ASP A 6 -4.84 14.38 10.04
CA ASP A 6 -5.25 15.26 8.95
C ASP A 6 -5.80 14.41 7.81
N VAL A 7 -6.95 14.80 7.29
CA VAL A 7 -7.58 14.09 6.18
C VAL A 7 -7.39 14.91 4.91
N PHE A 8 -6.88 14.25 3.88
CA PHE A 8 -6.63 14.88 2.59
C PHE A 8 -7.38 14.14 1.49
N ASP A 9 -7.88 14.93 0.55
CA ASP A 9 -8.44 14.42 -0.69
C ASP A 9 -7.40 14.58 -1.79
N LEU A 10 -7.24 13.58 -2.65
CA LEU A 10 -6.28 13.60 -3.74
C LEU A 10 -6.77 14.38 -4.97
N HIS A 11 -7.47 15.49 -4.78
CA HIS A 11 -7.81 16.41 -5.88
C HIS A 11 -6.56 17.05 -6.47
N ALA A 12 -5.60 17.35 -5.60
CA ALA A 12 -4.27 17.82 -5.99
C ALA A 12 -3.22 16.82 -5.47
N GLY A 13 -2.07 16.80 -6.11
CA GLY A 13 -0.94 16.04 -5.62
C GLY A 13 -0.41 16.59 -4.30
N MET A 14 0.37 15.78 -3.63
CA MET A 14 1.01 16.16 -2.37
C MET A 14 2.51 15.91 -2.52
N GLU A 15 3.31 16.94 -2.26
CA GLU A 15 4.75 16.85 -2.35
C GLU A 15 5.33 16.03 -1.19
N PHE A 16 6.49 15.40 -1.44
CA PHE A 16 7.21 14.63 -0.44
C PHE A 16 7.51 15.43 0.83
N GLU A 17 7.89 16.70 0.70
CA GLU A 17 8.20 17.58 1.83
C GLU A 17 7.02 17.72 2.79
N LYS A 18 5.80 17.73 2.27
CA LYS A 18 4.59 17.77 3.10
C LYS A 18 4.38 16.45 3.81
N LEU A 19 4.62 15.33 3.13
CA LEU A 19 4.47 14.00 3.71
C LEU A 19 5.45 13.76 4.85
N GLN A 20 6.65 14.34 4.79
CA GLN A 20 7.67 14.19 5.84
C GLN A 20 7.21 14.65 7.22
N GLN A 21 6.18 15.49 7.30
CA GLN A 21 5.63 15.99 8.56
C GLN A 21 4.80 14.94 9.29
N TYR A 22 4.51 13.82 8.66
CA TYR A 22 3.63 12.78 9.20
C TYR A 22 4.41 11.51 9.49
N ASP A 23 4.04 10.85 10.57
CA ASP A 23 4.64 9.55 10.94
C ASP A 23 4.06 8.39 10.12
N VAL A 24 2.80 8.52 9.71
CA VAL A 24 2.07 7.49 8.96
C VAL A 24 1.22 8.15 7.88
N VAL A 25 1.26 7.58 6.70
CA VAL A 25 0.31 7.88 5.63
C VAL A 25 -0.63 6.69 5.48
N TYR A 26 -1.92 6.94 5.63
CA TYR A 26 -2.95 5.91 5.59
C TYR A 26 -3.84 6.11 4.36
N LEU A 27 -3.86 5.11 3.50
CA LEU A 27 -4.68 5.10 2.29
C LEU A 27 -5.95 4.30 2.54
N CYS A 28 -7.07 4.99 2.57
CA CYS A 28 -8.37 4.39 2.80
C CYS A 28 -8.83 3.54 1.62
N GLY A 29 -9.67 2.57 1.89
CA GLY A 29 -10.42 1.87 0.88
C GLY A 29 -11.54 2.73 0.29
N GLY A 30 -12.32 2.16 -0.59
CA GLY A 30 -13.47 2.84 -1.22
C GLY A 30 -13.58 2.51 -2.70
N ASN A 31 -13.88 3.50 -3.52
CA ASN A 31 -14.06 3.31 -4.95
C ASN A 31 -12.74 2.90 -5.61
N THR A 32 -12.73 1.73 -6.25
CA THR A 32 -11.56 1.15 -6.89
C THR A 32 -11.09 1.92 -8.14
N ARG A 33 -11.91 2.81 -8.67
CA ARG A 33 -11.54 3.65 -9.83
C ARG A 33 -10.98 4.99 -9.41
N TYR A 34 -11.42 5.51 -8.28
CA TYR A 34 -11.03 6.84 -7.80
C TYR A 34 -9.53 6.94 -7.52
N LEU A 35 -9.00 6.01 -6.74
CA LEU A 35 -7.59 6.03 -6.35
C LEU A 35 -6.64 5.95 -7.57
N PRO A 36 -6.81 4.99 -8.50
CA PRO A 36 -5.96 4.95 -9.70
C PRO A 36 -6.05 6.22 -10.54
N GLU A 37 -7.24 6.76 -10.74
CA GLU A 37 -7.44 8.00 -11.50
C GLU A 37 -6.69 9.17 -10.88
N ARG A 38 -6.80 9.33 -9.55
CA ARG A 38 -6.12 10.43 -8.84
C ARG A 38 -4.60 10.22 -8.79
N ILE A 39 -4.14 9.00 -8.63
CA ILE A 39 -2.70 8.69 -8.71
C ILE A 39 -2.15 9.00 -10.09
N ASN A 40 -2.84 8.61 -11.15
CA ASN A 40 -2.42 8.89 -12.52
C ASN A 40 -2.38 10.40 -12.80
N ALA A 41 -3.37 11.13 -12.32
CA ALA A 41 -3.46 12.59 -12.54
C ALA A 41 -2.45 13.38 -11.70
N THR A 42 -2.21 12.97 -10.46
CA THR A 42 -1.39 13.72 -9.49
C THR A 42 0.04 13.20 -9.36
N ARG A 43 0.31 11.97 -9.80
CA ARG A 43 1.59 11.28 -9.62
C ARG A 43 1.97 11.09 -8.14
N PHE A 44 0.96 11.00 -7.28
CA PHE A 44 1.14 10.88 -5.83
C PHE A 44 1.99 9.67 -5.42
N HIS A 45 1.95 8.59 -6.20
CA HIS A 45 2.77 7.41 -5.94
C HIS A 45 4.27 7.73 -5.87
N LYS A 46 4.74 8.73 -6.60
CA LYS A 46 6.15 9.15 -6.56
C LYS A 46 6.51 9.77 -5.22
N SER A 47 5.65 10.63 -4.70
CA SER A 47 5.84 11.22 -3.36
C SER A 47 5.79 10.15 -2.27
N LEU A 48 4.90 9.16 -2.41
CA LEU A 48 4.83 8.03 -1.49
C LEU A 48 6.08 7.16 -1.54
N MET A 49 6.66 6.94 -2.72
CA MET A 49 7.91 6.19 -2.86
C MET A 49 9.06 6.88 -2.11
N GLU A 50 9.20 8.18 -2.29
CA GLU A 50 10.22 8.97 -1.58
C GLU A 50 9.98 8.91 -0.07
N TYR A 51 8.74 9.06 0.36
CA TYR A 51 8.35 9.00 1.77
C TYR A 51 8.68 7.64 2.39
N SER A 52 8.33 6.56 1.70
CA SER A 52 8.63 5.20 2.14
C SER A 52 10.14 4.92 2.20
N ASN A 53 10.89 5.40 1.22
CA ASN A 53 12.35 5.25 1.19
C ASN A 53 13.05 6.06 2.29
N ASP A 54 12.41 7.10 2.81
CA ASP A 54 12.90 7.93 3.91
C ASP A 54 12.32 7.47 5.26
N ASN A 55 12.09 6.18 5.41
CA ASN A 55 11.59 5.53 6.63
C ASN A 55 10.13 5.91 7.01
N GLY A 56 9.36 6.43 6.09
CA GLY A 56 7.94 6.68 6.30
C GLY A 56 7.14 5.38 6.30
N LEU A 57 6.13 5.31 7.14
CA LEU A 57 5.21 4.17 7.18
C LEU A 57 3.98 4.46 6.32
N VAL A 58 3.74 3.60 5.33
CA VAL A 58 2.55 3.67 4.48
C VAL A 58 1.65 2.48 4.79
N VAL A 59 0.40 2.76 5.09
CA VAL A 59 -0.63 1.74 5.35
C VAL A 59 -1.71 1.88 4.30
N GLY A 60 -2.04 0.79 3.63
CA GLY A 60 -3.15 0.75 2.68
C GLY A 60 -4.19 -0.28 3.10
N VAL A 61 -5.45 0.09 3.00
CA VAL A 61 -6.57 -0.79 3.36
C VAL A 61 -7.51 -0.95 2.17
N SER A 62 -7.90 -2.18 1.86
CA SER A 62 -8.81 -2.52 0.76
C SER A 62 -8.28 -1.95 -0.57
N ALA A 63 -9.04 -1.09 -1.24
CA ALA A 63 -8.59 -0.45 -2.48
C ALA A 63 -7.28 0.34 -2.30
N GLY A 64 -7.06 0.92 -1.13
CA GLY A 64 -5.82 1.63 -0.81
C GLY A 64 -4.59 0.74 -0.77
N SER A 65 -4.76 -0.55 -0.52
CA SER A 65 -3.63 -1.51 -0.51
C SER A 65 -3.11 -1.83 -1.91
N LEU A 66 -3.88 -1.57 -2.95
CA LEU A 66 -3.52 -1.93 -4.31
C LEU A 66 -2.33 -1.11 -4.86
N ILE A 67 -2.01 0.02 -4.23
CA ILE A 67 -0.86 0.85 -4.62
C ILE A 67 0.48 0.13 -4.41
N PHE A 68 0.51 -0.89 -3.57
CA PHE A 68 1.75 -1.65 -3.31
C PHE A 68 2.07 -2.67 -4.40
N SER A 69 1.16 -2.95 -5.29
CA SER A 69 1.22 -4.10 -6.18
C SER A 69 0.99 -3.74 -7.65
N ASN A 70 1.08 -4.74 -8.51
CA ASN A 70 0.83 -4.60 -9.95
C ASN A 70 -0.64 -4.39 -10.32
N ASN A 71 -1.54 -4.29 -9.35
CA ASN A 71 -2.94 -3.95 -9.63
C ASN A 71 -3.08 -2.58 -10.28
N LEU A 72 -2.20 -1.64 -9.93
CA LEU A 72 -2.18 -0.30 -10.51
C LEU A 72 -0.97 -0.13 -11.41
N ASP A 73 -1.14 0.54 -12.53
CA ASP A 73 -0.04 0.87 -13.44
C ASP A 73 1.00 1.75 -12.77
N ASN A 74 0.54 2.75 -12.01
CA ASN A 74 1.38 3.60 -11.18
C ASN A 74 1.30 3.11 -9.74
N ASN A 75 2.32 2.41 -9.29
CA ASN A 75 2.37 1.78 -7.97
C ASN A 75 3.74 2.00 -7.31
N LEU A 76 3.90 1.47 -6.09
CA LEU A 76 5.14 1.63 -5.33
C LEU A 76 6.23 0.62 -5.71
N GLY A 77 5.93 -0.34 -6.57
CA GLY A 77 6.91 -1.31 -7.04
C GLY A 77 7.44 -2.26 -5.96
N LEU A 78 6.68 -2.46 -4.89
CA LEU A 78 7.13 -3.26 -3.74
C LEU A 78 6.71 -4.72 -3.85
N ILE A 79 5.75 -5.02 -4.70
CA ILE A 79 5.24 -6.38 -4.93
C ILE A 79 5.16 -6.61 -6.44
N ASP A 80 5.74 -7.68 -6.91
CA ASP A 80 5.84 -8.01 -8.34
C ASP A 80 4.66 -8.84 -8.86
N THR A 81 3.57 -8.91 -8.09
CA THR A 81 2.34 -9.60 -8.47
C THR A 81 1.13 -8.78 -8.01
N LYS A 82 -0.07 -9.29 -8.23
CA LYS A 82 -1.30 -8.64 -7.79
C LYS A 82 -1.68 -9.04 -6.37
N LEU A 83 -2.40 -8.14 -5.70
CA LEU A 83 -3.07 -8.41 -4.44
C LEU A 83 -4.55 -8.66 -4.69
N ASP A 84 -5.08 -9.72 -4.11
CA ASP A 84 -6.51 -9.98 -4.01
C ASP A 84 -6.90 -9.75 -2.55
N VAL A 85 -7.78 -8.81 -2.30
CA VAL A 85 -8.24 -8.47 -0.94
C VAL A 85 -9.65 -8.99 -0.72
N HIS A 86 -10.08 -9.05 0.55
CA HIS A 86 -11.38 -9.57 0.96
C HIS A 86 -11.60 -11.03 0.56
N CYS A 87 -10.54 -11.82 0.50
CA CYS A 87 -10.65 -13.24 0.16
C CYS A 87 -11.24 -14.03 1.33
N ILE A 88 -11.99 -15.09 1.02
CA ILE A 88 -12.50 -16.02 2.04
C ILE A 88 -11.36 -16.90 2.55
N ALA A 89 -10.48 -17.36 1.65
CA ALA A 89 -9.27 -18.09 1.99
C ALA A 89 -8.08 -17.37 1.38
N GLY A 90 -7.01 -17.24 2.14
CA GLY A 90 -5.84 -16.49 1.72
C GLY A 90 -4.53 -17.18 2.09
N GLU A 91 -3.46 -16.42 1.98
CA GLU A 91 -2.12 -16.89 2.27
C GLU A 91 -1.97 -17.26 3.74
N ARG A 92 -1.14 -18.25 4.01
CA ARG A 92 -0.77 -18.61 5.37
C ARG A 92 0.17 -17.57 5.96
N ARG A 93 0.11 -17.42 7.28
CA ARG A 93 1.08 -16.59 8.00
C ARG A 93 2.50 -17.06 7.74
N GLY A 94 3.41 -16.12 7.67
CA GLY A 94 4.82 -16.38 7.50
C GLY A 94 5.45 -15.55 6.41
N LYS A 95 6.73 -15.74 6.23
CA LYS A 95 7.50 -15.04 5.20
C LYS A 95 7.15 -15.53 3.81
N LEU A 96 7.06 -14.58 2.89
CA LEU A 96 6.93 -14.88 1.47
C LEU A 96 8.31 -14.89 0.80
N THR A 97 8.49 -15.83 -0.12
CA THR A 97 9.75 -15.99 -0.86
C THR A 97 9.62 -15.36 -2.24
N TYR A 98 10.57 -14.52 -2.60
CA TYR A 98 10.65 -13.93 -3.93
C TYR A 98 11.48 -14.81 -4.88
N PRO A 99 11.19 -14.75 -6.20
CA PRO A 99 10.06 -14.05 -6.81
C PRO A 99 8.72 -14.73 -6.52
N LEU A 100 7.67 -13.92 -6.43
CA LEU A 100 6.31 -14.41 -6.21
C LEU A 100 5.76 -14.98 -7.53
N LYS A 101 5.16 -16.17 -7.46
CA LYS A 101 4.65 -16.86 -8.66
C LYS A 101 3.17 -16.60 -8.91
N ASN A 102 2.41 -16.32 -7.87
CA ASN A 102 0.96 -16.17 -7.91
C ASN A 102 0.52 -14.88 -7.21
N ASN A 103 -0.70 -14.46 -7.47
CA ASN A 103 -1.29 -13.36 -6.73
C ASN A 103 -1.32 -13.66 -5.24
N ILE A 104 -1.10 -12.62 -4.43
CA ILE A 104 -1.19 -12.72 -2.98
C ILE A 104 -2.65 -12.50 -2.58
N LYS A 105 -3.22 -13.45 -1.87
CA LYS A 105 -4.62 -13.42 -1.40
C LYS A 105 -4.66 -13.08 0.07
N LEU A 106 -5.35 -12.01 0.41
CA LEU A 106 -5.49 -11.55 1.80
C LEU A 106 -6.95 -11.67 2.25
N THR A 107 -7.15 -12.28 3.40
CA THR A 107 -8.44 -12.27 4.09
C THR A 107 -8.59 -10.97 4.89
N ASN A 108 -9.79 -10.72 5.41
CA ASN A 108 -10.05 -9.51 6.20
C ASN A 108 -9.33 -9.50 7.57
N THR A 109 -8.78 -10.64 7.98
CA THR A 109 -8.07 -10.78 9.26
C THR A 109 -6.56 -10.85 9.09
N CYS A 110 -6.07 -10.76 7.87
CA CYS A 110 -4.65 -10.82 7.57
C CYS A 110 -4.13 -9.50 7.01
N ALA A 111 -2.84 -9.27 7.20
CA ALA A 111 -2.13 -8.14 6.62
C ALA A 111 -0.82 -8.60 6.00
N LEU A 112 -0.42 -7.91 4.96
CA LEU A 112 0.90 -8.06 4.37
C LEU A 112 1.79 -6.96 4.94
N VAL A 113 2.93 -7.35 5.48
CA VAL A 113 3.93 -6.41 6.01
C VAL A 113 5.18 -6.48 5.13
N ILE A 114 5.62 -5.34 4.65
CA ILE A 114 6.80 -5.22 3.79
C ILE A 114 7.84 -4.40 4.54
N ARG A 115 8.97 -5.03 4.84
CA ARG A 115 10.15 -4.40 5.45
C ARG A 115 11.36 -4.80 4.60
N ASP A 116 12.28 -3.88 4.40
CA ASP A 116 13.55 -4.21 3.72
C ASP A 116 13.36 -5.07 2.46
N PHE A 117 12.48 -4.61 1.58
CA PHE A 117 12.17 -5.30 0.33
C PHE A 117 13.46 -5.70 -0.44
N PRO A 118 13.53 -6.93 -1.01
CA PRO A 118 12.47 -7.96 -1.09
C PRO A 118 12.43 -8.94 0.08
N ASP A 119 13.36 -8.90 1.01
CA ASP A 119 13.58 -9.98 1.98
C ASP A 119 12.59 -9.97 3.14
N GLY A 120 12.05 -8.81 3.48
CA GLY A 120 11.20 -8.64 4.65
C GLY A 120 9.70 -8.60 4.33
N VAL A 121 9.19 -9.56 3.57
CA VAL A 121 7.76 -9.61 3.23
C VAL A 121 7.12 -10.78 3.94
N GLU A 122 6.09 -10.52 4.76
CA GLU A 122 5.41 -11.57 5.52
C GLU A 122 3.91 -11.31 5.65
N ILE A 123 3.16 -12.38 5.82
CA ILE A 123 1.73 -12.35 6.16
C ILE A 123 1.60 -12.50 7.67
N ILE A 124 0.84 -11.59 8.28
CA ILE A 124 0.48 -11.62 9.69
C ILE A 124 -1.04 -11.69 9.84
N GLY A 125 -1.50 -12.10 11.02
CA GLY A 125 -2.92 -12.20 11.32
C GLY A 125 -3.39 -13.65 11.42
N GLU A 126 -4.67 -13.86 11.24
CA GLU A 126 -5.31 -15.18 11.40
C GLU A 126 -5.81 -15.78 10.09
#